data_159ebe901c938ee9179dd28dd22391c8
#
_entry.id   159ebe901c938ee9179dd28dd22391c8
#
_cell.length_a   1.000
_cell.length_b   1.000
_cell.length_c   1.000
_cell.angle_alpha   90.00
_cell.angle_beta   90.00
_cell.angle_gamma   90.00
#
_symmetry.space_group_name_H-M   'P 1'
#
loop_
_entity.id
_entity.type
_entity.pdbx_description
1 polymer ?
#
loop_
_entity_poly.entity_id
_entity_poly.type
_entity_poly.pdbx_seq_one_letter_code
_entity_poly.pdbx_strand_id
1 'polypeptide(L)'
;MNSIAALFFKLSGREQTLLVFSLWVVFLVCLVKLCGSGMNSYREWQLVDQLIEGHDTILNQEESINQALDEKKEEQQGVSYDLRLLQNEVDNIMRKFFQARQARLYSDDTKVFEKHSQHDVRVKLTGVAWGDLKDFVKEFFLDDRQKYIFFSEVEIDPDYPKNKSEVYNATFHISSVEFSK
;
A
#
# COMPACT_ATOMS: atom_id res chain seq x y z
N MET A 1 -39.98 -52.72 0.55
CA MET A 1 -39.47 -52.17 -0.74
C MET A 1 -40.36 -52.51 -1.97
N ASN A 2 -41.43 -53.22 -1.80
CA ASN A 2 -42.24 -53.73 -2.97
C ASN A 2 -43.39 -52.85 -3.41
N SER A 3 -43.73 -51.76 -2.66
CA SER A 3 -44.94 -50.94 -2.97
C SER A 3 -44.71 -49.99 -4.16
N ILE A 4 -43.50 -49.43 -4.32
CA ILE A 4 -43.19 -48.45 -5.38
C ILE A 4 -43.10 -49.18 -6.73
N ALA A 5 -42.45 -50.33 -6.77
CA ALA A 5 -42.35 -51.13 -7.96
C ALA A 5 -43.74 -51.62 -8.43
N ALA A 6 -44.61 -52.02 -7.50
CA ALA A 6 -45.97 -52.45 -7.81
C ALA A 6 -46.87 -51.29 -8.36
N LEU A 7 -46.64 -50.06 -7.89
CA LEU A 7 -47.31 -48.88 -8.44
C LEU A 7 -46.82 -48.52 -9.85
N PHE A 8 -45.49 -48.65 -10.09
CA PHE A 8 -44.90 -48.41 -11.41
C PHE A 8 -45.44 -49.32 -12.49
N PHE A 9 -45.59 -50.63 -12.19
CA PHE A 9 -46.15 -51.60 -13.14
C PHE A 9 -47.67 -51.50 -13.38
N LYS A 10 -48.40 -50.73 -12.57
CA LYS A 10 -49.85 -50.43 -12.80
C LYS A 10 -50.07 -49.27 -13.75
N LEU A 11 -49.05 -48.48 -14.06
CA LEU A 11 -49.13 -47.34 -14.95
C LEU A 11 -49.12 -47.76 -16.42
N SER A 12 -49.78 -46.99 -17.27
CA SER A 12 -49.73 -47.22 -18.72
C SER A 12 -48.33 -47.00 -19.26
N GLY A 13 -47.95 -47.63 -20.37
CA GLY A 13 -46.62 -47.53 -20.94
C GLY A 13 -46.17 -46.11 -21.23
N ARG A 14 -47.12 -45.20 -21.54
CA ARG A 14 -46.84 -43.75 -21.72
C ARG A 14 -46.52 -43.01 -20.41
N GLU A 15 -47.18 -43.40 -19.32
CA GLU A 15 -46.89 -42.82 -17.98
C GLU A 15 -45.57 -43.29 -17.42
N GLN A 16 -45.18 -44.55 -17.67
CA GLN A 16 -43.88 -45.10 -17.28
C GLN A 16 -42.77 -44.36 -17.98
N THR A 17 -42.88 -44.10 -19.29
CA THR A 17 -41.82 -43.33 -20.02
C THR A 17 -41.74 -41.90 -19.57
N LEU A 18 -42.85 -41.23 -19.29
CA LEU A 18 -42.88 -39.88 -18.74
C LEU A 18 -42.23 -39.84 -17.35
N LEU A 19 -42.49 -40.81 -16.50
CA LEU A 19 -41.91 -40.88 -15.14
C LEU A 19 -40.38 -41.09 -15.18
N VAL A 20 -39.90 -41.97 -16.03
CA VAL A 20 -38.44 -42.21 -16.24
C VAL A 20 -37.80 -40.92 -16.77
N PHE A 21 -38.42 -40.26 -17.74
CA PHE A 21 -37.92 -39.02 -18.31
C PHE A 21 -37.85 -37.90 -17.28
N SER A 22 -38.89 -37.75 -16.44
CA SER A 22 -38.87 -36.73 -15.36
C SER A 22 -37.78 -37.00 -14.33
N LEU A 23 -37.52 -38.26 -13.99
CA LEU A 23 -36.46 -38.66 -13.07
C LEU A 23 -35.08 -38.37 -13.64
N TRP A 24 -34.89 -38.58 -14.96
CA TRP A 24 -33.66 -38.18 -15.66
C TRP A 24 -33.42 -36.69 -15.66
N VAL A 25 -34.48 -35.86 -15.85
CA VAL A 25 -34.37 -34.40 -15.80
C VAL A 25 -33.97 -33.94 -14.41
N VAL A 26 -34.57 -34.47 -13.35
CA VAL A 26 -34.20 -34.17 -11.96
C VAL A 26 -32.76 -34.57 -11.70
N PHE A 27 -32.32 -35.73 -12.15
CA PHE A 27 -30.94 -36.20 -11.99
C PHE A 27 -29.96 -35.23 -12.67
N LEU A 28 -30.24 -34.81 -13.91
CA LEU A 28 -29.40 -33.83 -14.62
C LEU A 28 -29.31 -32.48 -13.90
N VAL A 29 -30.41 -31.98 -13.37
CA VAL A 29 -30.44 -30.74 -12.60
C VAL A 29 -29.58 -30.84 -11.33
N CYS A 30 -29.67 -32.00 -10.63
CA CYS A 30 -28.84 -32.26 -9.45
C CYS A 30 -27.35 -32.33 -9.82
N LEU A 31 -26.99 -32.97 -10.93
CA LEU A 31 -25.62 -33.04 -11.43
C LEU A 31 -25.05 -31.67 -11.74
N VAL A 32 -25.79 -30.80 -12.44
CA VAL A 32 -25.36 -29.43 -12.76
C VAL A 32 -25.16 -28.62 -11.49
N LYS A 33 -26.03 -28.74 -10.49
CA LYS A 33 -25.86 -28.07 -9.20
C LYS A 33 -24.64 -28.57 -8.43
N LEU A 34 -24.40 -29.87 -8.38
CA LEU A 34 -23.24 -30.45 -7.72
C LEU A 34 -21.94 -30.01 -8.39
N CYS A 35 -21.87 -30.02 -9.72
CA CYS A 35 -20.70 -29.55 -10.47
C CYS A 35 -20.45 -28.05 -10.24
N GLY A 36 -21.49 -27.21 -10.22
CA GLY A 36 -21.38 -25.79 -9.98
C GLY A 36 -20.89 -25.47 -8.54
N SER A 37 -21.38 -26.22 -7.55
CA SER A 37 -20.91 -26.07 -6.17
C SER A 37 -19.47 -26.53 -6.00
N GLY A 38 -19.06 -27.61 -6.63
CA GLY A 38 -17.68 -28.11 -6.59
C GLY A 38 -16.68 -27.14 -7.20
N MET A 39 -17.04 -26.45 -8.27
CA MET A 39 -16.19 -25.47 -8.94
C MET A 39 -15.95 -24.21 -8.10
N ASN A 40 -16.92 -23.78 -7.33
CA ASN A 40 -16.74 -22.65 -6.40
C ASN A 40 -15.83 -23.00 -5.23
N SER A 41 -15.99 -24.19 -4.64
CA SER A 41 -15.08 -24.67 -3.58
C SER A 41 -13.65 -24.84 -4.08
N TYR A 42 -13.46 -25.29 -5.31
CA TYR A 42 -12.12 -25.41 -5.89
C TYR A 42 -11.42 -24.05 -6.05
N ARG A 43 -12.15 -23.01 -6.45
CA ARG A 43 -11.61 -21.65 -6.53
C ARG A 43 -11.23 -21.06 -5.16
N GLU A 44 -12.02 -21.35 -4.14
CA GLU A 44 -11.69 -20.92 -2.77
C GLU A 44 -10.41 -21.61 -2.27
N TRP A 45 -10.20 -22.89 -2.55
CA TRP A 45 -8.96 -23.60 -2.23
C TRP A 45 -7.74 -23.03 -2.95
N GLN A 46 -7.86 -22.68 -4.22
CA GLN A 46 -6.77 -22.03 -4.97
C GLN A 46 -6.38 -20.66 -4.37
N LEU A 47 -7.35 -19.91 -3.91
CA LEU A 47 -7.07 -18.62 -3.22
C LEU A 47 -6.34 -18.83 -1.89
N VAL A 48 -6.70 -19.85 -1.13
CA VAL A 48 -6.01 -20.19 0.12
C VAL A 48 -4.58 -20.65 -0.15
N ASP A 49 -4.34 -21.49 -1.16
CA ASP A 49 -2.99 -21.91 -1.54
C ASP A 49 -2.11 -20.73 -1.97
N GLN A 50 -2.64 -19.78 -2.76
CA GLN A 50 -1.90 -18.57 -3.12
C GLN A 50 -1.57 -17.68 -1.92
N LEU A 51 -2.47 -17.61 -0.94
CA LEU A 51 -2.21 -16.87 0.31
C LEU A 51 -1.14 -17.54 1.16
N ILE A 52 -1.12 -18.86 1.21
CA ILE A 52 -0.09 -19.65 1.93
C ILE A 52 1.28 -19.47 1.25
N GLU A 53 1.36 -19.61 -0.07
CA GLU A 53 2.60 -19.37 -0.83
C GLU A 53 3.11 -17.93 -0.65
N GLY A 54 2.20 -16.95 -0.63
CA GLY A 54 2.54 -15.55 -0.34
C GLY A 54 3.11 -15.37 1.08
N HIS A 55 2.54 -16.04 2.08
CA HIS A 55 3.04 -16.01 3.45
C HIS A 55 4.41 -16.67 3.59
N ASP A 56 4.61 -17.84 2.99
CA ASP A 56 5.89 -18.52 2.99
C ASP A 56 6.98 -17.71 2.29
N THR A 57 6.64 -17.01 1.22
CA THR A 57 7.58 -16.11 0.54
C THR A 57 8.00 -14.96 1.45
N ILE A 58 7.07 -14.37 2.21
CA ILE A 58 7.37 -13.30 3.17
C ILE A 58 8.23 -13.83 4.32
N LEU A 59 7.92 -15.00 4.88
CA LEU A 59 8.70 -15.61 5.96
C LEU A 59 10.14 -15.95 5.51
N ASN A 60 10.29 -16.47 4.28
CA ASN A 60 11.62 -16.77 3.73
C ASN A 60 12.44 -15.50 3.42
N GLN A 61 11.77 -14.35 3.26
CA GLN A 61 12.44 -13.05 3.10
C GLN A 61 12.78 -12.36 4.43
N GLU A 62 12.24 -12.83 5.55
CA GLU A 62 12.45 -12.19 6.85
C GLU A 62 13.94 -12.12 7.23
N GLU A 63 14.69 -13.17 6.97
CA GLU A 63 16.12 -13.23 7.26
C GLU A 63 16.89 -12.22 6.39
N SER A 64 16.58 -12.13 5.10
CA SER A 64 17.22 -11.18 4.19
C SER A 64 16.83 -9.73 4.51
N ILE A 65 15.60 -9.50 4.96
CA ILE A 65 15.14 -8.17 5.40
C ILE A 65 15.85 -7.78 6.70
N ASN A 66 16.01 -8.69 7.65
CA ASN A 66 16.72 -8.41 8.90
C ASN A 66 18.21 -8.13 8.64
N GLN A 67 18.87 -8.88 7.75
CA GLN A 67 20.25 -8.61 7.35
C GLN A 67 20.40 -7.24 6.69
N ALA A 68 19.52 -6.90 5.74
CA ALA A 68 19.53 -5.59 5.09
C ALA A 68 19.24 -4.44 6.09
N LEU A 69 18.40 -4.70 7.09
CA LEU A 69 18.12 -3.74 8.15
C LEU A 69 19.30 -3.53 9.09
N ASP A 70 20.05 -4.59 9.41
CA ASP A 70 21.24 -4.50 10.23
C ASP A 70 22.40 -3.81 9.48
N GLU A 71 22.57 -4.07 8.19
CA GLU A 71 23.50 -3.32 7.32
C GLU A 71 23.16 -1.83 7.30
N LYS A 72 21.86 -1.50 7.18
CA LYS A 72 21.41 -0.10 7.19
C LYS A 72 21.62 0.57 8.55
N LYS A 73 21.46 -0.15 9.64
CA LYS A 73 21.76 0.35 10.99
C LYS A 73 23.26 0.64 11.16
N GLU A 74 24.11 -0.24 10.66
CA GLU A 74 25.56 -0.03 10.68
C GLU A 74 25.98 1.17 9.82
N GLU A 75 25.43 1.30 8.61
CA GLU A 75 25.65 2.48 7.76
C GLU A 75 25.20 3.79 8.44
N GLN A 76 24.13 3.76 9.24
CA GLN A 76 23.58 4.93 9.94
C GLN A 76 24.38 5.30 11.21
N GLN A 77 25.26 4.42 11.72
CA GLN A 77 26.10 4.69 12.89
C GLN A 77 27.07 5.84 12.62
N GLY A 78 26.60 7.07 12.78
CA GLY A 78 27.36 8.30 12.58
C GLY A 78 26.64 9.38 11.78
N VAL A 79 25.52 9.05 11.13
CA VAL A 79 24.69 9.98 10.36
C VAL A 79 23.21 9.81 10.75
N SER A 80 22.93 9.77 12.05
CA SER A 80 21.53 9.75 12.51
C SER A 80 20.98 11.17 12.48
N TYR A 81 19.87 11.36 11.79
CA TYR A 81 19.12 12.61 11.82
C TYR A 81 18.07 12.53 12.93
N ASP A 82 18.43 13.03 14.11
CA ASP A 82 17.42 13.37 15.12
C ASP A 82 16.55 14.54 14.64
N LEU A 83 15.46 14.81 15.33
CA LEU A 83 14.53 15.89 14.96
C LEU A 83 15.24 17.25 14.79
N ARG A 84 16.25 17.53 15.60
CA ARG A 84 16.97 18.81 15.61
C ARG A 84 17.88 18.92 14.39
N LEU A 85 18.57 17.85 14.04
CA LEU A 85 19.44 17.82 12.85
C LEU A 85 18.59 17.86 11.58
N LEU A 86 17.47 17.14 11.54
CA LEU A 86 16.51 17.21 10.44
C LEU A 86 16.00 18.64 10.23
N GLN A 87 15.57 19.31 11.29
CA GLN A 87 15.11 20.71 11.23
C GLN A 87 16.17 21.65 10.69
N ASN A 88 17.41 21.52 11.20
CA ASN A 88 18.52 22.38 10.77
C ASN A 88 18.86 22.15 9.30
N GLU A 89 18.88 20.91 8.84
CA GLU A 89 19.18 20.57 7.45
C GLU A 89 18.11 21.08 6.50
N VAL A 90 16.83 20.83 6.84
CA VAL A 90 15.69 21.32 6.06
C VAL A 90 15.66 22.86 6.03
N ASP A 91 15.93 23.54 7.15
CA ASP A 91 15.99 25.00 7.22
C ASP A 91 17.14 25.56 6.37
N ASN A 92 18.30 24.91 6.41
CA ASN A 92 19.45 25.31 5.59
C ASN A 92 19.15 25.21 4.09
N ILE A 93 18.54 24.09 3.65
CA ILE A 93 18.18 23.90 2.24
C ILE A 93 17.08 24.91 1.86
N MET A 94 16.06 25.05 2.70
CA MET A 94 14.96 25.98 2.47
C MET A 94 15.42 27.42 2.26
N ARG A 95 16.38 27.89 3.06
CA ARG A 95 16.95 29.24 2.96
C ARG A 95 17.79 29.49 1.71
N LYS A 96 18.29 28.45 1.06
CA LYS A 96 19.00 28.58 -0.22
C LYS A 96 18.07 29.01 -1.36
N PHE A 97 16.82 28.56 -1.34
CA PHE A 97 15.88 28.71 -2.46
C PHE A 97 14.77 29.72 -2.16
N PHE A 98 14.38 29.90 -0.90
CA PHE A 98 13.20 30.69 -0.55
C PHE A 98 13.51 31.81 0.45
N GLN A 99 12.79 32.94 0.26
CA GLN A 99 12.84 34.02 1.21
C GLN A 99 12.02 33.66 2.48
N ALA A 100 12.41 34.24 3.63
CA ALA A 100 11.75 33.98 4.92
C ALA A 100 10.23 34.28 4.95
N ARG A 101 9.75 35.09 4.01
CA ARG A 101 8.30 35.40 3.88
C ARG A 101 7.52 34.32 3.15
N GLN A 102 8.19 33.54 2.30
CA GLN A 102 7.60 32.51 1.44
C GLN A 102 7.62 31.13 2.06
N ALA A 103 8.50 30.90 3.02
CA ALA A 103 8.73 29.58 3.57
C ALA A 103 8.59 29.57 5.09
N ARG A 104 7.91 28.56 5.62
CA ARG A 104 7.75 28.33 7.07
C ARG A 104 8.02 26.85 7.36
N LEU A 105 8.82 26.61 8.38
CA LEU A 105 9.12 25.28 8.90
C LEU A 105 8.30 25.06 10.18
N TYR A 106 7.63 23.92 10.25
CA TYR A 106 6.90 23.44 11.42
C TYR A 106 7.49 22.11 11.87
N SER A 107 7.61 21.94 13.17
CA SER A 107 7.97 20.65 13.76
C SER A 107 6.70 19.86 13.99
N ASP A 108 6.64 18.66 13.49
CA ASP A 108 5.60 17.69 13.84
C ASP A 108 6.11 16.74 14.92
N ASP A 109 5.24 15.93 15.48
CA ASP A 109 5.57 15.01 16.57
C ASP A 109 6.46 13.85 16.11
N THR A 110 7.42 13.47 16.95
CA THR A 110 8.21 12.26 16.72
C THR A 110 7.37 11.02 17.03
N LYS A 111 7.31 10.10 16.08
CA LYS A 111 6.68 8.78 16.26
C LYS A 111 7.75 7.78 16.68
N VAL A 112 7.58 7.19 17.84
CA VAL A 112 8.51 6.18 18.37
C VAL A 112 7.94 4.79 18.14
N PHE A 113 8.70 3.94 17.46
CA PHE A 113 8.42 2.53 17.22
C PHE A 113 9.41 1.66 18.00
N GLU A 114 9.17 0.36 18.06
CA GLU A 114 10.00 -0.59 18.81
C GLU A 114 11.48 -0.62 18.35
N LYS A 115 11.72 -0.47 17.04
CA LYS A 115 13.06 -0.58 16.43
C LYS A 115 13.60 0.72 15.84
N HIS A 116 12.79 1.77 15.74
CA HIS A 116 13.19 3.05 15.15
C HIS A 116 12.29 4.19 15.63
N SER A 117 12.79 5.41 15.48
CA SER A 117 12.00 6.64 15.64
C SER A 117 11.88 7.32 14.30
N GLN A 118 10.70 7.82 13.99
CA GLN A 118 10.45 8.64 12.82
C GLN A 118 10.24 10.08 13.28
N HIS A 119 11.03 10.97 12.70
CA HIS A 119 10.95 12.41 12.96
C HIS A 119 10.33 13.09 11.74
N ASP A 120 9.31 13.89 11.95
CA ASP A 120 8.56 14.53 10.89
C ASP A 120 8.69 16.07 11.02
N VAL A 121 8.94 16.74 9.91
CA VAL A 121 8.89 18.20 9.78
C VAL A 121 8.03 18.57 8.57
N ARG A 122 7.36 19.70 8.68
CA ARG A 122 6.49 20.23 7.62
C ARG A 122 7.01 21.56 7.14
N VAL A 123 7.24 21.66 5.82
CA VAL A 123 7.62 22.89 5.13
C VAL A 123 6.40 23.41 4.38
N LYS A 124 5.97 24.61 4.70
CA LYS A 124 4.91 25.30 3.96
C LYS A 124 5.49 26.44 3.16
N LEU A 125 5.29 26.39 1.85
CA LEU A 125 5.73 27.39 0.87
C LEU A 125 4.53 28.12 0.30
N THR A 126 4.65 29.42 0.10
CA THR A 126 3.55 30.25 -0.40
C THR A 126 4.05 31.16 -1.51
N GLY A 127 3.38 31.13 -2.65
CA GLY A 127 3.66 32.02 -3.78
C GLY A 127 5.04 31.79 -4.40
N VAL A 128 5.47 30.55 -4.58
CA VAL A 128 6.77 30.17 -5.11
C VAL A 128 6.70 29.74 -6.56
N ALA A 129 7.78 29.93 -7.34
CA ALA A 129 7.85 29.51 -8.73
C ALA A 129 8.09 28.00 -8.85
N TRP A 130 7.56 27.38 -9.89
CA TRP A 130 7.73 25.96 -10.17
C TRP A 130 9.19 25.51 -10.29
N GLY A 131 10.04 26.39 -10.86
CA GLY A 131 11.48 26.15 -10.98
C GLY A 131 12.13 25.97 -9.62
N ASP A 132 11.87 26.89 -8.69
CA ASP A 132 12.44 26.88 -7.34
C ASP A 132 11.98 25.66 -6.53
N LEU A 133 10.71 25.24 -6.71
CA LEU A 133 10.19 24.00 -6.10
C LEU A 133 10.95 22.76 -6.58
N LYS A 134 11.18 22.66 -7.89
CA LYS A 134 11.94 21.53 -8.44
C LYS A 134 13.39 21.50 -7.94
N ASP A 135 14.03 22.64 -7.88
CA ASP A 135 15.42 22.74 -7.47
C ASP A 135 15.55 22.47 -5.95
N PHE A 136 14.59 22.91 -5.15
CA PHE A 136 14.49 22.56 -3.74
C PHE A 136 14.38 21.03 -3.52
N VAL A 137 13.49 20.37 -4.25
CA VAL A 137 13.33 18.90 -4.14
C VAL A 137 14.60 18.19 -4.58
N LYS A 138 15.22 18.62 -5.69
CA LYS A 138 16.46 18.02 -6.20
C LYS A 138 17.60 18.12 -5.20
N GLU A 139 17.72 19.19 -4.44
CA GLU A 139 18.79 19.39 -3.47
C GLU A 139 18.83 18.26 -2.42
N PHE A 140 17.68 17.71 -2.03
CA PHE A 140 17.61 16.57 -1.11
C PHE A 140 18.14 15.26 -1.70
N PHE A 141 18.30 15.16 -3.02
CA PHE A 141 18.80 13.96 -3.69
C PHE A 141 20.26 14.08 -4.16
N LEU A 142 20.88 15.26 -4.00
CA LEU A 142 22.24 15.51 -4.46
C LEU A 142 23.33 15.14 -3.44
N ASP A 143 23.00 15.08 -2.16
CA ASP A 143 23.95 14.80 -1.09
C ASP A 143 23.72 13.40 -0.49
N ASP A 144 24.77 12.55 -0.49
CA ASP A 144 24.73 11.23 0.15
C ASP A 144 24.41 11.29 1.65
N ARG A 145 24.63 12.45 2.30
CA ARG A 145 24.25 12.68 3.70
C ARG A 145 22.75 12.69 3.94
N GLN A 146 21.97 12.96 2.89
CA GLN A 146 20.50 13.08 2.98
C GLN A 146 19.79 11.76 2.67
N LYS A 147 20.53 10.66 2.58
CA LYS A 147 20.07 9.31 2.26
C LYS A 147 18.94 8.80 3.17
N TYR A 148 18.81 9.35 4.37
CA TYR A 148 17.81 8.95 5.37
C TYR A 148 16.67 9.98 5.53
N ILE A 149 16.63 10.99 4.67
CA ILE A 149 15.57 11.98 4.60
C ILE A 149 14.70 11.66 3.39
N PHE A 150 13.40 11.63 3.56
CA PHE A 150 12.46 11.37 2.48
C PHE A 150 11.20 12.23 2.60
N PHE A 151 10.53 12.44 1.48
CA PHE A 151 9.24 13.12 1.44
C PHE A 151 8.15 12.08 1.70
N SER A 152 7.43 12.21 2.80
CA SER A 152 6.30 11.33 3.13
C SER A 152 5.01 11.78 2.45
N GLU A 153 4.85 13.10 2.24
CA GLU A 153 3.69 13.67 1.58
C GLU A 153 4.08 14.98 0.90
N VAL A 154 3.50 15.24 -0.26
CA VAL A 154 3.72 16.46 -1.04
C VAL A 154 2.39 16.94 -1.59
N GLU A 155 1.96 18.11 -1.16
CA GLU A 155 0.78 18.80 -1.67
C GLU A 155 1.23 20.06 -2.43
N ILE A 156 0.75 20.25 -3.66
CA ILE A 156 1.08 21.43 -4.46
C ILE A 156 -0.21 21.97 -5.07
N ASP A 157 -0.56 23.17 -4.68
CA ASP A 157 -1.73 23.88 -5.16
C ASP A 157 -1.31 25.08 -6.02
N PRO A 158 -1.87 25.25 -7.22
CA PRO A 158 -1.63 26.46 -8.00
C PRO A 158 -2.26 27.67 -7.30
N ASP A 159 -1.48 28.71 -7.08
CA ASP A 159 -1.98 30.00 -6.64
C ASP A 159 -2.18 30.88 -7.89
N TYR A 160 -3.44 31.14 -8.25
CA TYR A 160 -3.81 31.96 -9.40
C TYR A 160 -4.04 33.41 -8.96
N PRO A 161 -3.00 34.23 -8.72
CA PRO A 161 -3.20 35.64 -8.57
C PRO A 161 -3.72 36.19 -9.91
N LYS A 162 -4.60 37.15 -9.84
CA LYS A 162 -5.23 37.79 -11.03
C LYS A 162 -4.25 38.36 -12.07
N ASN A 163 -2.94 38.31 -11.81
CA ASN A 163 -1.85 38.79 -12.65
C ASN A 163 -0.76 37.73 -12.87
N LYS A 164 -0.95 36.93 -13.88
CA LYS A 164 0.03 36.32 -14.84
C LYS A 164 1.32 35.63 -14.39
N SER A 165 1.70 35.46 -13.15
CA SER A 165 2.81 34.60 -12.79
C SER A 165 2.28 33.27 -12.23
N GLU A 166 2.72 32.14 -12.83
CA GLU A 166 2.45 30.80 -12.34
C GLU A 166 3.22 30.62 -11.03
N VAL A 167 2.54 30.87 -9.93
CA VAL A 167 3.04 30.64 -8.58
C VAL A 167 2.23 29.56 -7.91
N TYR A 168 2.86 28.87 -6.97
CA TYR A 168 2.31 27.69 -6.31
C TYR A 168 2.43 27.85 -4.80
N ASN A 169 1.45 27.30 -4.10
CA ASN A 169 1.55 27.01 -2.68
C ASN A 169 1.89 25.54 -2.55
N ALA A 170 2.86 25.19 -1.72
CA ALA A 170 3.25 23.80 -1.55
C ALA A 170 3.43 23.47 -0.06
N THR A 171 3.04 22.26 0.31
CA THR A 171 3.29 21.70 1.63
C THR A 171 4.08 20.39 1.44
N PHE A 172 5.25 20.34 2.06
CA PHE A 172 6.11 19.15 2.06
C PHE A 172 6.15 18.58 3.47
N HIS A 173 5.82 17.31 3.61
CA HIS A 173 6.09 16.54 4.82
C HIS A 173 7.39 15.78 4.60
N ILE A 174 8.40 16.11 5.39
CA ILE A 174 9.76 15.57 5.28
C ILE A 174 10.02 14.78 6.53
N SER A 175 10.40 13.52 6.34
CA SER A 175 10.62 12.57 7.42
C SER A 175 12.05 12.07 7.41
N SER A 176 12.57 11.75 8.59
CA SER A 176 13.79 10.98 8.77
C SER A 176 13.53 9.78 9.69
N VAL A 177 14.32 8.73 9.52
CA VAL A 177 14.26 7.54 10.37
C VAL A 177 15.57 7.43 11.14
N GLU A 178 15.46 7.33 12.46
CA GLU A 178 16.55 7.02 13.37
C GLU A 178 16.34 5.63 13.95
N PHE A 179 17.28 4.71 13.75
CA PHE A 179 17.21 3.38 14.34
C PHE A 179 17.62 3.41 15.81
N SER A 180 16.81 2.78 16.65
CA SER A 180 17.15 2.59 18.06
C SER A 180 18.41 1.74 18.21
N LYS A 181 19.30 2.18 19.11
CA LYS A 181 20.53 1.44 19.43
C LYS A 181 20.23 0.16 20.18
#